data_cd65200ff447d13ed6e0330684c15843
#
_entry.id   cd65200ff447d13ed6e0330684c15843
#
_cell.length_a   1.000
_cell.length_b   1.000
_cell.length_c   1.000
_cell.angle_alpha   90.00
_cell.angle_beta   90.00
_cell.angle_gamma   90.00
#
_symmetry.space_group_name_H-M   'P 1'
#
loop_
_entity.id
_entity.type
_entity.pdbx_description
1 polymer ?
#
loop_
_entity_poly.entity_id
_entity_poly.type
_entity_poly.pdbx_seq_one_letter_code
_entity_poly.pdbx_strand_id
1 'polypeptide(L)'
;VVAALALLPGAAAATPGEGVTAETLATGTSAGGLDLTTRGATDVTMRVITVEPGGSTGWHYHPGRLLAIVASGTLTRTLDDCTVEVSSAGETVLEPAGARHVHIGRNLGTEPVVLYATYFVPEGSPLAVDAEDPGCDTAR
;
A
#
# COMPACT_ATOMS: atom_id res chain seq x y z
N VAL A 1 39.81 27.55 45.24
CA VAL A 1 39.00 26.38 44.79
C VAL A 1 37.72 26.93 44.19
N VAL A 2 37.58 26.89 42.84
CA VAL A 2 36.38 27.35 42.12
C VAL A 2 35.55 26.12 41.87
N ALA A 3 34.36 26.03 42.48
CA ALA A 3 33.39 24.97 42.21
C ALA A 3 32.64 25.28 40.88
N ALA A 4 32.85 24.44 39.85
CA ALA A 4 32.06 24.49 38.63
C ALA A 4 30.70 23.85 38.87
N LEU A 5 29.63 24.65 38.76
CA LEU A 5 28.25 24.18 38.82
C LEU A 5 27.89 23.62 37.43
N ALA A 6 27.79 22.31 37.30
CA ALA A 6 27.35 21.66 36.09
C ALA A 6 25.83 21.83 35.97
N LEU A 7 25.35 22.62 35.03
CA LEU A 7 23.97 22.68 34.61
C LEU A 7 23.61 21.38 33.86
N LEU A 8 22.77 20.55 34.50
CA LEU A 8 22.16 19.40 33.82
C LEU A 8 21.12 19.93 32.82
N PRO A 9 21.12 19.45 31.57
CA PRO A 9 20.07 19.81 30.62
C PRO A 9 18.74 19.29 31.16
N GLY A 10 17.80 20.18 31.34
CA GLY A 10 16.42 19.84 31.74
C GLY A 10 15.81 18.94 30.67
N ALA A 11 15.23 17.80 31.09
CA ALA A 11 14.45 16.96 30.19
C ALA A 11 13.28 17.79 29.66
N ALA A 12 13.17 17.92 28.33
CA ALA A 12 12.00 18.53 27.73
C ALA A 12 10.79 17.65 28.06
N ALA A 13 9.82 18.16 28.80
CA ALA A 13 8.57 17.47 29.04
C ALA A 13 7.73 17.54 27.78
N ALA A 14 7.37 16.38 27.19
CA ALA A 14 6.42 16.31 26.12
C ALA A 14 5.05 16.82 26.63
N THR A 15 4.40 17.69 25.85
CA THR A 15 3.03 18.11 26.15
C THR A 15 2.07 17.04 25.65
N PRO A 16 1.24 16.40 26.50
CA PRO A 16 0.25 15.44 26.03
C PRO A 16 -0.81 16.14 25.16
N GLY A 17 -1.31 15.42 24.14
CA GLY A 17 -2.44 15.92 23.35
C GLY A 17 -3.73 15.98 24.18
N GLU A 18 -4.58 16.94 23.88
CA GLU A 18 -5.92 17.09 24.48
C GLU A 18 -6.98 16.96 23.40
N GLY A 19 -8.08 16.21 23.67
CA GLY A 19 -9.21 16.07 22.74
C GLY A 19 -8.86 15.29 21.46
N VAL A 20 -7.82 14.46 21.48
CA VAL A 20 -7.38 13.63 20.33
C VAL A 20 -7.75 12.17 20.58
N THR A 21 -8.47 11.57 19.64
CA THR A 21 -8.69 10.13 19.57
C THR A 21 -8.07 9.60 18.27
N ALA A 22 -7.48 8.40 18.30
CA ALA A 22 -6.89 7.77 17.13
C ALA A 22 -7.27 6.29 17.09
N GLU A 23 -7.56 5.79 15.88
CA GLU A 23 -7.80 4.38 15.61
C GLU A 23 -6.82 3.91 14.54
N THR A 24 -6.15 2.80 14.79
CA THR A 24 -5.28 2.16 13.78
C THR A 24 -6.12 1.25 12.91
N LEU A 25 -6.28 1.58 11.63
CA LEU A 25 -7.08 0.80 10.69
C LEU A 25 -6.34 -0.44 10.19
N ALA A 26 -5.04 -0.31 9.96
CA ALA A 26 -4.18 -1.41 9.55
C ALA A 26 -2.72 -1.07 9.83
N THR A 27 -1.91 -2.10 10.03
CA THR A 27 -0.44 -2.00 10.11
C THR A 27 0.17 -3.03 9.19
N GLY A 28 1.14 -2.61 8.39
CA GLY A 28 1.88 -3.51 7.51
C GLY A 28 3.37 -3.18 7.51
N THR A 29 4.18 -4.18 7.19
CA THR A 29 5.64 -4.05 7.13
C THR A 29 6.11 -4.25 5.70
N SER A 30 6.97 -3.36 5.23
CA SER A 30 7.74 -3.52 4.00
C SER A 30 9.15 -3.99 4.34
N ALA A 31 9.48 -5.23 4.01
CA ALA A 31 10.79 -5.80 4.32
C ALA A 31 11.93 -5.12 3.54
N GLY A 32 11.65 -4.62 2.33
CA GLY A 32 12.62 -3.92 1.47
C GLY A 32 12.63 -2.39 1.62
N GLY A 33 11.86 -1.84 2.56
CA GLY A 33 11.62 -0.40 2.62
C GLY A 33 10.63 0.09 1.56
N LEU A 34 10.37 1.39 1.53
CA LEU A 34 9.43 2.02 0.60
C LEU A 34 10.10 3.23 -0.06
N ASP A 35 10.03 3.29 -1.38
CA ASP A 35 10.33 4.50 -2.15
C ASP A 35 9.04 4.97 -2.82
N LEU A 36 8.46 6.05 -2.27
CA LEU A 36 7.21 6.63 -2.74
C LEU A 36 7.43 8.10 -3.06
N THR A 37 7.60 8.36 -4.34
CA THR A 37 7.81 9.72 -4.86
C THR A 37 6.70 10.07 -5.84
N THR A 38 6.14 11.28 -5.72
CA THR A 38 5.19 11.86 -6.66
C THR A 38 5.77 13.12 -7.28
N ARG A 39 5.26 13.52 -8.44
CA ARG A 39 5.66 14.76 -9.12
C ARG A 39 4.42 15.53 -9.54
N GLY A 40 4.42 16.84 -9.27
CA GLY A 40 3.30 17.72 -9.58
C GLY A 40 2.10 17.54 -8.65
N ALA A 41 0.97 18.11 -9.04
CA ALA A 41 -0.28 17.97 -8.30
C ALA A 41 -0.73 16.51 -8.27
N THR A 42 -1.06 16.02 -7.10
CA THR A 42 -1.30 14.61 -6.84
C THR A 42 -2.55 14.45 -6.00
N ASP A 43 -3.49 13.65 -6.50
CA ASP A 43 -4.64 13.20 -5.72
C ASP A 43 -4.23 12.02 -4.83
N VAL A 44 -4.59 12.12 -3.57
CA VAL A 44 -4.38 11.04 -2.59
C VAL A 44 -5.73 10.47 -2.19
N THR A 45 -5.97 9.21 -2.55
CA THR A 45 -7.24 8.53 -2.27
C THR A 45 -6.98 7.27 -1.46
N MET A 46 -7.70 7.10 -0.37
CA MET A 46 -7.67 5.88 0.45
C MET A 46 -8.91 5.03 0.21
N ARG A 47 -8.73 3.72 0.02
CA ARG A 47 -9.83 2.77 -0.16
C ARG A 47 -9.63 1.53 0.69
N VAL A 48 -10.73 0.94 1.14
CA VAL A 48 -10.76 -0.46 1.57
C VAL A 48 -11.26 -1.28 0.39
N ILE A 49 -10.50 -2.31 0.02
CA ILE A 49 -10.80 -3.19 -1.09
C ILE A 49 -10.96 -4.59 -0.52
N THR A 50 -12.08 -5.24 -0.85
CA THR A 50 -12.31 -6.64 -0.51
C THR A 50 -12.34 -7.45 -1.78
N VAL A 51 -11.52 -8.51 -1.83
CA VAL A 51 -11.53 -9.50 -2.91
C VAL A 51 -12.04 -10.81 -2.32
N GLU A 52 -13.25 -11.18 -2.69
CA GLU A 52 -13.87 -12.42 -2.22
C GLU A 52 -13.12 -13.66 -2.72
N PRO A 53 -13.24 -14.82 -2.06
CA PRO A 53 -12.68 -16.07 -2.55
C PRO A 53 -13.02 -16.34 -4.02
N GLY A 54 -12.02 -16.59 -4.85
CA GLY A 54 -12.15 -16.74 -6.29
C GLY A 54 -12.30 -15.43 -7.07
N GLY A 55 -12.33 -14.28 -6.38
CA GLY A 55 -12.42 -12.96 -6.98
C GLY A 55 -11.10 -12.48 -7.60
N SER A 56 -11.21 -11.50 -8.47
CA SER A 56 -10.11 -10.91 -9.22
C SER A 56 -10.35 -9.43 -9.48
N THR A 57 -9.26 -8.65 -9.52
CA THR A 57 -9.31 -7.22 -9.91
C THR A 57 -9.46 -7.01 -11.41
N GLY A 58 -9.28 -8.06 -12.24
CA GLY A 58 -9.01 -7.91 -13.67
C GLY A 58 -7.62 -7.33 -13.94
N TRP A 59 -7.16 -7.46 -15.20
CA TRP A 59 -5.91 -6.86 -15.65
C TRP A 59 -6.05 -5.35 -15.72
N HIS A 60 -5.16 -4.63 -15.06
CA HIS A 60 -5.18 -3.16 -15.00
C HIS A 60 -3.80 -2.61 -14.65
N TYR A 61 -3.67 -1.28 -14.71
CA TYR A 61 -2.54 -0.54 -14.19
C TYR A 61 -3.03 0.72 -13.47
N HIS A 62 -2.15 1.36 -12.71
CA HIS A 62 -2.42 2.62 -12.03
C HIS A 62 -1.64 3.76 -12.69
N PRO A 63 -2.28 4.92 -13.02
CA PRO A 63 -1.56 6.10 -13.53
C PRO A 63 -0.52 6.67 -12.55
N GLY A 64 -0.73 6.44 -11.25
CA GLY A 64 0.18 6.81 -10.18
C GLY A 64 0.55 5.60 -9.32
N ARG A 65 1.34 5.80 -8.27
CA ARG A 65 1.72 4.74 -7.34
C ARG A 65 0.57 4.37 -6.41
N LEU A 66 0.53 3.12 -6.01
CA LEU A 66 -0.37 2.61 -4.99
C LEU A 66 0.47 1.95 -3.88
N LEU A 67 0.13 2.25 -2.63
CA LEU A 67 0.61 1.52 -1.47
C LEU A 67 -0.59 0.86 -0.78
N ALA A 68 -0.56 -0.46 -0.65
CA ALA A 68 -1.56 -1.19 0.11
C ALA A 68 -0.96 -1.92 1.30
N ILE A 69 -1.79 -2.15 2.31
CA ILE A 69 -1.55 -3.06 3.42
C ILE A 69 -2.54 -4.21 3.28
N VAL A 70 -2.05 -5.43 3.29
CA VAL A 70 -2.90 -6.62 3.38
C VAL A 70 -3.35 -6.75 4.84
N ALA A 71 -4.61 -6.41 5.12
CA ALA A 71 -5.17 -6.48 6.48
C ALA A 71 -5.62 -7.90 6.83
N SER A 72 -6.11 -8.66 5.84
CA SER A 72 -6.49 -10.07 6.01
C SER A 72 -6.38 -10.84 4.69
N GLY A 73 -6.31 -12.16 4.79
CA GLY A 73 -6.20 -13.06 3.64
C GLY A 73 -4.82 -13.05 3.00
N THR A 74 -4.78 -13.54 1.77
CA THR A 74 -3.55 -13.64 0.97
C THR A 74 -3.84 -13.21 -0.47
N LEU A 75 -3.22 -12.12 -0.90
CA LEU A 75 -3.32 -11.60 -2.25
C LEU A 75 -2.29 -12.27 -3.14
N THR A 76 -2.72 -12.84 -4.26
CA THR A 76 -1.85 -13.33 -5.33
C THR A 76 -1.90 -12.35 -6.50
N ARG A 77 -0.76 -11.74 -6.83
CA ARG A 77 -0.63 -10.86 -8.01
C ARG A 77 0.16 -11.54 -9.11
N THR A 78 -0.29 -11.37 -10.35
CA THR A 78 0.49 -11.72 -11.54
C THR A 78 0.83 -10.42 -12.26
N LEU A 79 2.11 -10.22 -12.56
CA LEU A 79 2.63 -9.02 -13.21
C LEU A 79 2.66 -9.19 -14.73
N ASP A 80 2.99 -8.13 -15.46
CA ASP A 80 3.03 -8.09 -16.93
C ASP A 80 4.09 -9.02 -17.55
N ASP A 81 5.13 -9.39 -16.78
CA ASP A 81 6.14 -10.39 -17.15
C ASP A 81 5.78 -11.82 -16.71
N CYS A 82 4.54 -12.01 -16.25
CA CYS A 82 4.00 -13.26 -15.69
C CYS A 82 4.64 -13.72 -14.37
N THR A 83 5.45 -12.88 -13.73
CA THR A 83 5.92 -13.13 -12.37
C THR A 83 4.74 -13.12 -11.39
N VAL A 84 4.71 -14.08 -10.50
CA VAL A 84 3.69 -14.20 -9.45
C VAL A 84 4.26 -13.75 -8.12
N GLU A 85 3.57 -12.82 -7.48
CA GLU A 85 3.87 -12.33 -6.14
C GLU A 85 2.72 -12.67 -5.19
N VAL A 86 3.07 -13.08 -3.99
CA VAL A 86 2.09 -13.44 -2.95
C VAL A 86 2.35 -12.56 -1.73
N SER A 87 1.31 -11.91 -1.25
CA SER A 87 1.37 -11.05 -0.06
C SER A 87 0.28 -11.45 0.93
N SER A 88 0.69 -11.70 2.16
CA SER A 88 -0.18 -12.14 3.25
C SER A 88 -0.50 -11.01 4.24
N ALA A 89 -1.44 -11.24 5.12
CA ALA A 89 -1.81 -10.28 6.17
C ALA A 89 -0.59 -9.78 6.96
N GLY A 90 -0.50 -8.46 7.14
CA GLY A 90 0.63 -7.77 7.77
C GLY A 90 1.73 -7.34 6.80
N GLU A 91 1.66 -7.69 5.52
CA GLU A 91 2.60 -7.25 4.50
C GLU A 91 2.08 -6.03 3.74
N THR A 92 3.01 -5.29 3.13
CA THR A 92 2.69 -4.17 2.24
C THR A 92 2.89 -4.56 0.79
N VAL A 93 2.09 -3.94 -0.08
CA VAL A 93 2.16 -4.05 -1.53
C VAL A 93 2.40 -2.66 -2.08
N LEU A 94 3.51 -2.47 -2.80
CA LEU A 94 3.77 -1.24 -3.55
C LEU A 94 3.61 -1.53 -5.03
N GLU A 95 2.72 -0.80 -5.70
CA GLU A 95 2.48 -0.93 -7.13
C GLU A 95 3.02 0.30 -7.86
N PRO A 96 3.91 0.09 -8.85
CA PRO A 96 4.49 1.18 -9.62
C PRO A 96 3.47 1.86 -10.53
N ALA A 97 3.76 3.11 -10.91
CA ALA A 97 2.93 3.89 -11.81
C ALA A 97 3.16 3.54 -13.29
N GLY A 98 2.09 3.55 -14.06
CA GLY A 98 2.12 3.58 -15.53
C GLY A 98 1.78 2.27 -16.23
N ALA A 99 1.46 2.41 -17.51
CA ALA A 99 0.93 1.34 -18.36
C ALA A 99 1.90 0.17 -18.64
N ARG A 100 3.16 0.27 -18.22
CA ARG A 100 4.15 -0.83 -18.30
C ARG A 100 4.16 -1.72 -17.05
N HIS A 101 3.24 -1.49 -16.12
CA HIS A 101 3.11 -2.24 -14.88
C HIS A 101 1.70 -2.82 -14.74
N VAL A 102 1.23 -3.41 -15.85
CA VAL A 102 -0.05 -4.13 -15.88
C VAL A 102 0.03 -5.33 -14.93
N HIS A 103 -1.00 -5.53 -14.16
CA HIS A 103 -1.08 -6.64 -13.22
C HIS A 103 -2.52 -7.04 -12.96
N ILE A 104 -2.70 -8.22 -12.35
CA ILE A 104 -3.96 -8.74 -11.85
C ILE A 104 -3.79 -9.22 -10.42
N GLY A 105 -4.67 -8.80 -9.53
CA GLY A 105 -4.77 -9.31 -8.16
C GLY A 105 -5.87 -10.36 -8.05
N ARG A 106 -5.59 -11.47 -7.40
CA ARG A 106 -6.55 -12.56 -7.21
C ARG A 106 -6.57 -13.07 -5.79
N ASN A 107 -7.73 -13.50 -5.36
CA ASN A 107 -7.88 -14.27 -4.13
C ASN A 107 -8.02 -15.75 -4.48
N LEU A 108 -6.94 -16.51 -4.33
CA LEU A 108 -6.93 -17.96 -4.55
C LEU A 108 -7.17 -18.75 -3.25
N GLY A 109 -7.42 -18.06 -2.15
CA GLY A 109 -7.73 -18.65 -0.85
C GLY A 109 -9.22 -18.87 -0.63
N THR A 110 -9.58 -19.19 0.62
CA THR A 110 -10.96 -19.46 1.06
C THR A 110 -11.55 -18.35 1.92
N GLU A 111 -10.73 -17.39 2.34
CA GLU A 111 -11.13 -16.23 3.14
C GLU A 111 -11.01 -14.95 2.30
N PRO A 112 -11.82 -13.91 2.56
CA PRO A 112 -11.69 -12.63 1.88
C PRO A 112 -10.31 -12.00 2.07
N VAL A 113 -9.77 -11.44 1.00
CA VAL A 113 -8.60 -10.55 1.07
C VAL A 113 -9.10 -9.14 1.29
N VAL A 114 -8.62 -8.49 2.35
CA VAL A 114 -8.93 -7.09 2.64
C VAL A 114 -7.67 -6.26 2.55
N LEU A 115 -7.70 -5.21 1.71
CA LEU A 115 -6.61 -4.29 1.48
C LEU A 115 -7.01 -2.89 1.93
N TYR A 116 -6.13 -2.22 2.67
CA TYR A 116 -6.18 -0.77 2.86
C TYR A 116 -5.21 -0.14 1.88
N ALA A 117 -5.74 0.44 0.82
CA ALA A 117 -4.98 0.94 -0.31
C ALA A 117 -4.98 2.47 -0.36
N THR A 118 -3.81 3.07 -0.51
CA THR A 118 -3.63 4.50 -0.73
C THR A 118 -3.07 4.70 -2.12
N TYR A 119 -3.80 5.44 -2.93
CA TYR A 119 -3.44 5.81 -4.30
C TYR A 119 -2.81 7.20 -4.30
N PHE A 120 -1.74 7.36 -5.07
CA PHE A 120 -1.05 8.63 -5.33
C PHE A 120 -1.02 8.84 -6.84
N VAL A 121 -2.08 9.40 -7.39
CA VAL A 121 -2.25 9.55 -8.84
C VAL A 121 -2.13 11.02 -9.27
N PRO A 122 -1.73 11.33 -10.51
CA PRO A 122 -1.79 12.69 -11.00
C PRO A 122 -3.20 13.27 -10.84
N GLU A 123 -3.30 14.55 -10.47
CA GLU A 123 -4.58 15.22 -10.26
C GLU A 123 -5.57 14.95 -11.41
N GLY A 124 -6.80 14.57 -11.07
CA GLY A 124 -7.86 14.25 -12.03
C GLY A 124 -7.73 12.95 -12.79
N SER A 125 -6.69 12.14 -12.52
CA SER A 125 -6.55 10.82 -13.13
C SER A 125 -7.47 9.78 -12.50
N PRO A 126 -7.90 8.74 -13.26
CA PRO A 126 -8.58 7.59 -12.66
C PRO A 126 -7.64 6.84 -11.71
N LEU A 127 -8.21 6.11 -10.75
CA LEU A 127 -7.41 5.30 -9.81
C LEU A 127 -6.81 4.05 -10.47
N ALA A 128 -7.49 3.51 -11.49
CA ALA A 128 -7.04 2.36 -12.26
C ALA A 128 -7.52 2.49 -13.71
N VAL A 129 -6.82 1.86 -14.63
CA VAL A 129 -7.15 1.77 -16.05
C VAL A 129 -7.11 0.29 -16.44
N ASP A 130 -8.19 -0.21 -17.00
CA ASP A 130 -8.29 -1.58 -17.50
C ASP A 130 -7.25 -1.83 -18.61
N ALA A 131 -6.71 -3.03 -18.65
CA ALA A 131 -5.71 -3.44 -19.62
C ALA A 131 -6.02 -4.84 -20.18
N GLU A 132 -5.44 -5.15 -21.31
CA GLU A 132 -5.49 -6.50 -21.88
C GLU A 132 -4.57 -7.45 -21.08
N ASP A 133 -4.91 -8.74 -21.09
CA ASP A 133 -4.06 -9.79 -20.56
C ASP A 133 -2.74 -9.83 -21.38
N PRO A 134 -1.58 -9.69 -20.74
CA PRO A 134 -0.29 -9.75 -21.41
C PRO A 134 0.07 -11.14 -21.96
N GLY A 135 -0.80 -12.11 -21.84
CA GLY A 135 -0.61 -13.48 -22.31
C GLY A 135 -0.09 -14.42 -21.23
N CYS A 136 -0.29 -14.07 -19.97
CA CYS A 136 0.06 -14.94 -18.84
C CYS A 136 -0.99 -16.03 -18.67
N ASP A 137 -0.54 -17.28 -18.53
CA ASP A 137 -1.43 -18.38 -18.12
C ASP A 137 -1.82 -18.20 -16.65
N THR A 138 -2.95 -17.54 -16.45
CA THR A 138 -3.54 -17.35 -15.11
C THR A 138 -4.60 -18.40 -14.85
N ALA A 139 -4.35 -19.66 -15.25
CA ALA A 139 -5.27 -20.76 -15.02
C ALA A 139 -5.85 -20.71 -13.60
N ARG A 140 -7.15 -20.83 -13.50
CA ARG A 140 -7.98 -20.71 -12.30
C ARG A 140 -7.75 -21.87 -11.34
#